data_4d23d7a1e05be339916a07cfdf096816
#
_entry.id   4d23d7a1e05be339916a07cfdf096816
#
_cell.length_a   1.000
_cell.length_b   1.000
_cell.length_c   1.000
_cell.angle_alpha   90.00
_cell.angle_beta   90.00
_cell.angle_gamma   90.00
#
_symmetry.space_group_name_H-M   'P 1'
#
loop_
_entity.id
_entity.type
_entity.pdbx_description
1 polymer ?
#
loop_
_entity_poly.entity_id
_entity_poly.type
_entity_poly.pdbx_seq_one_letter_code
_entity_poly.pdbx_strand_id
1 'polypeptide(L)'
;MTIPLDRRGFLHKTGILTGVLAAGSPLALLAPSRAWAVDLTSLTSAEGASLLAAARTIAPHDKLEDAAYAFVIRALDGAAAKDEALRKQLKEGVASLGAGFAGAPEDKRVEALRKVESTPFFQNLRVQTLQVLYSTPLAYAYFGYEGEAFSKGGYLQRGFNDLRWLPEVPPDDSGPVLGR
;
A
#
# COMPACT_ATOMS: atom_id res chain seq x y z
N MET A 1 -2.22 40.31 -25.67
CA MET A 1 -2.36 40.70 -24.25
C MET A 1 -1.45 39.78 -23.42
N THR A 2 -0.19 40.24 -23.23
CA THR A 2 0.85 39.49 -22.53
C THR A 2 0.74 39.78 -21.03
N ILE A 3 0.40 38.77 -20.24
CA ILE A 3 0.36 38.87 -18.77
C ILE A 3 1.81 38.72 -18.28
N PRO A 4 2.42 39.72 -17.62
CA PRO A 4 3.76 39.60 -17.07
C PRO A 4 3.71 38.60 -15.92
N LEU A 5 4.40 37.49 -16.07
CA LEU A 5 4.62 36.53 -14.99
C LEU A 5 5.77 37.03 -14.12
N ASP A 6 5.43 37.63 -13.00
CA ASP A 6 6.33 37.94 -11.91
C ASP A 6 6.77 36.64 -11.23
N ARG A 7 8.04 36.57 -10.77
CA ARG A 7 8.62 35.38 -10.07
C ARG A 7 7.78 34.93 -8.88
N ARG A 8 7.19 35.88 -8.15
CA ARG A 8 6.34 35.62 -6.99
C ARG A 8 5.01 35.00 -7.41
N GLY A 9 4.41 35.49 -8.49
CA GLY A 9 3.18 34.93 -9.07
C GLY A 9 3.42 33.53 -9.68
N PHE A 10 4.61 33.30 -10.25
CA PHE A 10 5.01 31.96 -10.72
C PHE A 10 5.13 30.97 -9.56
N LEU A 11 5.85 31.32 -8.50
CA LEU A 11 6.01 30.47 -7.33
C LEU A 11 4.68 30.20 -6.61
N HIS A 12 3.79 31.20 -6.51
CA HIS A 12 2.44 30.98 -5.95
C HIS A 12 1.60 30.04 -6.80
N LYS A 13 1.59 30.21 -8.12
CA LYS A 13 0.83 29.35 -9.04
C LYS A 13 1.43 27.96 -9.13
N THR A 14 2.76 27.84 -9.10
CA THR A 14 3.45 26.55 -9.08
C THR A 14 3.25 25.83 -7.73
N GLY A 15 3.27 26.57 -6.63
CA GLY A 15 2.97 26.01 -5.29
C GLY A 15 1.55 25.52 -5.17
N ILE A 16 0.56 26.23 -5.72
CA ILE A 16 -0.85 25.80 -5.75
C ILE A 16 -1.00 24.59 -6.68
N LEU A 17 -0.36 24.60 -7.86
CA LEU A 17 -0.42 23.47 -8.80
C LEU A 17 0.26 22.22 -8.22
N THR A 18 1.39 22.38 -7.54
CA THR A 18 2.07 21.29 -6.84
C THR A 18 1.21 20.77 -5.68
N GLY A 19 0.55 21.66 -4.94
CA GLY A 19 -0.39 21.31 -3.88
C GLY A 19 -1.61 20.55 -4.40
N VAL A 20 -2.21 20.98 -5.51
CA VAL A 20 -3.36 20.30 -6.15
C VAL A 20 -2.94 18.98 -6.78
N LEU A 21 -1.78 18.90 -7.43
CA LEU A 21 -1.22 17.65 -7.94
C LEU A 21 -0.84 16.71 -6.80
N ALA A 22 -0.32 17.26 -5.69
CA ALA A 22 -0.02 16.48 -4.49
C ALA A 22 -1.30 15.94 -3.83
N ALA A 23 -2.38 16.71 -3.76
CA ALA A 23 -3.65 16.27 -3.16
C ALA A 23 -4.38 15.19 -3.97
N GLY A 24 -4.19 15.16 -5.29
CA GLY A 24 -4.82 14.18 -6.18
C GLY A 24 -3.91 13.09 -6.73
N SER A 25 -2.60 13.17 -6.47
CA SER A 25 -1.61 12.24 -7.02
C SER A 25 -1.13 11.22 -5.98
N PRO A 26 -0.61 10.05 -6.44
CA PRO A 26 0.06 9.10 -5.54
C PRO A 26 1.20 9.73 -4.72
N LEU A 27 1.81 10.82 -5.20
CA LEU A 27 2.85 11.57 -4.50
C LEU A 27 2.34 12.31 -3.24
N ALA A 28 1.06 12.66 -3.17
CA ALA A 28 0.47 13.22 -1.95
C ALA A 28 0.47 12.21 -0.79
N LEU A 29 0.49 10.92 -1.13
CA LEU A 29 0.57 9.83 -0.16
C LEU A 29 2.00 9.65 0.40
N LEU A 30 3.00 10.24 -0.23
CA LEU A 30 4.39 10.24 0.24
C LEU A 30 4.67 11.34 1.29
N ALA A 31 3.72 12.24 1.53
CA ALA A 31 3.86 13.22 2.60
C ALA A 31 3.86 12.48 3.96
N PRO A 32 4.83 12.78 4.85
CA PRO A 32 4.89 12.16 6.17
C PRO A 32 3.71 12.53 7.07
N SER A 33 2.86 13.44 6.64
CA SER A 33 1.62 13.81 7.31
C SER A 33 0.51 12.80 7.00
N ARG A 34 -0.34 12.50 7.97
CA ARG A 34 -1.57 11.69 7.81
C ARG A 34 -2.61 12.36 6.88
N ALA A 35 -2.17 13.13 5.89
CA ALA A 35 -3.02 13.84 4.93
C ALA A 35 -3.94 12.88 4.15
N TRP A 36 -3.52 11.62 3.95
CA TRP A 36 -4.35 10.59 3.34
C TRP A 36 -5.64 10.28 4.13
N ALA A 37 -5.64 10.50 5.45
CA ALA A 37 -6.79 10.24 6.32
C ALA A 37 -7.86 11.34 6.23
N VAL A 38 -7.53 12.49 5.65
CA VAL A 38 -8.48 13.59 5.46
C VAL A 38 -9.45 13.31 4.30
N ASP A 39 -9.07 12.44 3.38
CA ASP A 39 -9.85 12.13 2.16
C ASP A 39 -10.80 10.91 2.34
N LEU A 40 -10.95 10.37 3.56
CA LEU A 40 -11.88 9.28 3.83
C LEU A 40 -13.32 9.80 3.85
N THR A 41 -14.22 9.07 3.21
CA THR A 41 -15.63 9.46 3.03
C THR A 41 -16.59 8.71 3.92
N SER A 42 -16.30 7.46 4.23
CA SER A 42 -17.16 6.54 4.99
C SER A 42 -16.62 6.21 6.38
N LEU A 43 -15.31 6.31 6.54
CA LEU A 43 -14.58 6.04 7.76
C LEU A 43 -14.03 7.32 8.35
N THR A 44 -13.95 7.40 9.67
CA THR A 44 -13.27 8.48 10.36
C THR A 44 -11.75 8.33 10.27
N SER A 45 -11.02 9.43 10.46
CA SER A 45 -9.54 9.40 10.50
C SER A 45 -8.99 8.45 11.58
N ALA A 46 -9.71 8.30 12.70
CA ALA A 46 -9.31 7.37 13.78
C ALA A 46 -9.50 5.91 13.37
N GLU A 47 -10.62 5.59 12.71
CA GLU A 47 -10.88 4.26 12.15
C GLU A 47 -9.84 3.93 11.07
N GLY A 48 -9.55 4.88 10.17
CA GLY A 48 -8.52 4.73 9.14
C GLY A 48 -7.12 4.49 9.74
N ALA A 49 -6.76 5.20 10.81
CA ALA A 49 -5.48 4.99 11.50
C ALA A 49 -5.40 3.58 12.14
N SER A 50 -6.49 3.10 12.71
CA SER A 50 -6.55 1.74 13.28
C SER A 50 -6.45 0.67 12.21
N LEU A 51 -7.14 0.83 11.09
CA LEU A 51 -7.05 -0.08 9.95
C LEU A 51 -5.65 -0.08 9.32
N LEU A 52 -4.98 1.08 9.22
CA LEU A 52 -3.61 1.16 8.73
C LEU A 52 -2.65 0.42 9.64
N ALA A 53 -2.75 0.63 10.95
CA ALA A 53 -1.94 -0.09 11.92
C ALA A 53 -2.19 -1.62 11.85
N ALA A 54 -3.44 -2.04 11.66
CA ALA A 54 -3.79 -3.43 11.48
C ALA A 54 -3.21 -4.01 10.18
N ALA A 55 -3.31 -3.29 9.06
CA ALA A 55 -2.73 -3.72 7.79
C ALA A 55 -1.20 -3.86 7.87
N ARG A 56 -0.50 -2.94 8.54
CA ARG A 56 0.93 -3.05 8.80
C ARG A 56 1.30 -4.24 9.69
N THR A 57 0.46 -4.57 10.65
CA THR A 57 0.68 -5.73 11.52
C THR A 57 0.41 -7.05 10.80
N ILE A 58 -0.55 -7.08 9.87
CA ILE A 58 -0.86 -8.26 9.04
C ILE A 58 0.24 -8.53 8.00
N ALA A 59 0.76 -7.47 7.37
CA ALA A 59 1.80 -7.55 6.34
C ALA A 59 2.96 -6.61 6.70
N PRO A 60 3.83 -7.00 7.65
CA PRO A 60 4.90 -6.15 8.14
C PRO A 60 6.03 -6.03 7.11
N HIS A 61 6.41 -4.79 6.79
CA HIS A 61 7.56 -4.47 5.94
C HIS A 61 8.28 -3.25 6.52
N ASP A 62 9.47 -3.44 7.05
CA ASP A 62 10.20 -2.43 7.83
C ASP A 62 10.44 -1.13 7.07
N LYS A 63 10.76 -1.23 5.79
CA LYS A 63 11.12 -0.08 4.94
C LYS A 63 10.00 0.39 4.01
N LEU A 64 8.86 -0.30 3.99
CA LEU A 64 7.72 0.13 3.19
C LEU A 64 6.92 1.17 3.95
N GLU A 65 6.79 2.35 3.38
CA GLU A 65 6.17 3.49 4.04
C GLU A 65 4.65 3.35 4.18
N ASP A 66 4.07 4.09 5.11
CA ASP A 66 2.62 4.15 5.35
C ASP A 66 1.82 4.53 4.10
N ALA A 67 2.44 5.27 3.18
CA ALA A 67 1.85 5.62 1.90
C ALA A 67 1.36 4.41 1.10
N ALA A 68 2.10 3.30 1.11
CA ALA A 68 1.69 2.07 0.42
C ALA A 68 0.46 1.42 1.09
N TYR A 69 0.41 1.42 2.42
CA TYR A 69 -0.74 0.91 3.18
C TYR A 69 -1.96 1.82 3.08
N ALA A 70 -1.77 3.12 2.84
CA ALA A 70 -2.87 4.05 2.64
C ALA A 70 -3.75 3.70 1.43
N PHE A 71 -3.21 3.04 0.40
CA PHE A 71 -4.01 2.51 -0.71
C PHE A 71 -5.02 1.46 -0.24
N VAL A 72 -4.64 0.60 0.70
CA VAL A 72 -5.53 -0.40 1.30
C VAL A 72 -6.69 0.29 1.99
N ILE A 73 -6.40 1.32 2.80
CA ILE A 73 -7.42 2.03 3.58
C ILE A 73 -8.38 2.79 2.66
N ARG A 74 -7.87 3.42 1.61
CA ARG A 74 -8.72 4.07 0.59
C ARG A 74 -9.60 3.09 -0.16
N ALA A 75 -9.08 1.92 -0.50
CA ALA A 75 -9.86 0.88 -1.14
C ALA A 75 -11.00 0.37 -0.24
N LEU A 76 -10.71 0.15 1.05
CA LEU A 76 -11.72 -0.23 2.05
C LEU A 76 -12.77 0.87 2.26
N ASP A 77 -12.35 2.14 2.37
CA ASP A 77 -13.26 3.27 2.51
C ASP A 77 -14.17 3.43 1.29
N GLY A 78 -13.59 3.34 0.09
CA GLY A 78 -14.37 3.42 -1.15
C GLY A 78 -15.33 2.25 -1.35
N ALA A 79 -14.99 1.06 -0.86
CA ALA A 79 -15.90 -0.09 -0.85
C ALA A 79 -17.01 0.11 0.20
N ALA A 80 -16.67 0.57 1.40
CA ALA A 80 -17.60 0.87 2.48
C ALA A 80 -18.59 2.01 2.13
N ALA A 81 -18.18 2.93 1.24
CA ALA A 81 -19.06 3.98 0.73
C ALA A 81 -20.24 3.41 -0.08
N LYS A 82 -20.03 2.25 -0.72
CA LYS A 82 -21.00 1.60 -1.60
C LYS A 82 -21.75 0.45 -0.94
N ASP A 83 -21.20 -0.07 0.15
CA ASP A 83 -21.73 -1.23 0.88
C ASP A 83 -21.86 -0.90 2.38
N GLU A 84 -23.10 -0.72 2.83
CA GLU A 84 -23.38 -0.40 4.22
C GLU A 84 -23.08 -1.55 5.18
N ALA A 85 -23.25 -2.79 4.74
CA ALA A 85 -22.92 -3.97 5.56
C ALA A 85 -21.40 -4.04 5.80
N LEU A 86 -20.60 -3.79 4.75
CA LEU A 86 -19.15 -3.70 4.88
C LEU A 86 -18.74 -2.53 5.79
N ARG A 87 -19.36 -1.36 5.62
CA ARG A 87 -19.08 -0.20 6.47
C ARG A 87 -19.32 -0.51 7.94
N LYS A 88 -20.47 -1.13 8.25
CA LYS A 88 -20.80 -1.56 9.61
C LYS A 88 -19.78 -2.57 10.13
N GLN A 89 -19.45 -3.58 9.33
CA GLN A 89 -18.43 -4.60 9.67
C GLN A 89 -17.07 -3.97 10.00
N LEU A 90 -16.61 -3.02 9.20
CA LEU A 90 -15.34 -2.34 9.44
C LEU A 90 -15.36 -1.54 10.74
N LYS A 91 -16.42 -0.78 11.00
CA LYS A 91 -16.58 0.01 12.24
C LYS A 91 -16.63 -0.86 13.49
N GLU A 92 -17.43 -1.91 13.46
CA GLU A 92 -17.53 -2.86 14.59
C GLU A 92 -16.20 -3.61 14.79
N GLY A 93 -15.56 -4.00 13.71
CA GLY A 93 -14.24 -4.63 13.74
C GLY A 93 -13.18 -3.73 14.35
N VAL A 94 -13.10 -2.47 13.92
CA VAL A 94 -12.17 -1.50 14.54
C VAL A 94 -12.49 -1.27 16.00
N ALA A 95 -13.76 -1.15 16.36
CA ALA A 95 -14.17 -0.99 17.77
C ALA A 95 -13.71 -2.19 18.64
N SER A 96 -13.74 -3.40 18.08
CA SER A 96 -13.31 -4.62 18.78
C SER A 96 -11.81 -4.69 19.04
N LEU A 97 -10.98 -3.96 18.27
CA LEU A 97 -9.55 -3.86 18.50
C LEU A 97 -9.19 -3.03 19.73
N GLY A 98 -10.12 -2.20 20.19
CA GLY A 98 -9.99 -1.37 21.38
C GLY A 98 -9.42 0.03 21.12
N ALA A 99 -9.69 0.92 22.07
CA ALA A 99 -9.20 2.29 22.04
C ALA A 99 -7.66 2.30 22.13
N GLY A 100 -7.01 3.13 21.28
CA GLY A 100 -5.55 3.26 21.26
C GLY A 100 -4.81 2.19 20.47
N PHE A 101 -5.49 1.24 19.82
CA PHE A 101 -4.88 0.19 19.01
C PHE A 101 -3.84 0.73 18.00
N ALA A 102 -4.14 1.84 17.31
CA ALA A 102 -3.24 2.42 16.32
C ALA A 102 -1.88 2.84 16.88
N GLY A 103 -1.84 3.26 18.14
CA GLY A 103 -0.60 3.66 18.84
C GLY A 103 0.00 2.58 19.73
N ALA A 104 -0.61 1.39 19.78
CA ALA A 104 -0.14 0.31 20.64
C ALA A 104 1.18 -0.28 20.09
N PRO A 105 2.04 -0.84 20.96
CA PRO A 105 3.20 -1.63 20.56
C PRO A 105 2.79 -2.82 19.67
N GLU A 106 3.71 -3.30 18.85
CA GLU A 106 3.43 -4.34 17.85
C GLU A 106 2.92 -5.63 18.47
N ASP A 107 3.53 -6.09 19.57
CA ASP A 107 3.12 -7.27 20.32
C ASP A 107 1.65 -7.19 20.75
N LYS A 108 1.22 -6.01 21.22
CA LYS A 108 -0.16 -5.76 21.63
C LYS A 108 -1.13 -5.71 20.45
N ARG A 109 -0.68 -5.18 19.31
CA ARG A 109 -1.48 -5.20 18.08
C ARG A 109 -1.67 -6.62 17.56
N VAL A 110 -0.61 -7.44 17.57
CA VAL A 110 -0.69 -8.86 17.21
C VAL A 110 -1.65 -9.61 18.13
N GLU A 111 -1.56 -9.39 19.45
CA GLU A 111 -2.46 -10.00 20.41
C GLU A 111 -3.93 -9.62 20.15
N ALA A 112 -4.21 -8.34 19.88
CA ALA A 112 -5.56 -7.87 19.58
C ALA A 112 -6.10 -8.47 18.27
N LEU A 113 -5.28 -8.54 17.21
CA LEU A 113 -5.67 -9.13 15.94
C LEU A 113 -5.94 -10.63 16.03
N ARG A 114 -5.18 -11.36 16.83
CA ARG A 114 -5.42 -12.79 17.07
C ARG A 114 -6.79 -13.06 17.70
N LYS A 115 -7.28 -12.17 18.56
CA LYS A 115 -8.62 -12.31 19.18
C LYS A 115 -9.76 -12.20 18.17
N VAL A 116 -9.55 -11.52 17.06
CA VAL A 116 -10.54 -11.31 16.00
C VAL A 116 -10.25 -12.10 14.72
N GLU A 117 -9.22 -12.95 14.72
CA GLU A 117 -8.72 -13.66 13.54
C GLU A 117 -9.79 -14.47 12.80
N SER A 118 -10.73 -15.09 13.53
CA SER A 118 -11.81 -15.88 12.97
C SER A 118 -12.99 -15.04 12.45
N THR A 119 -12.98 -13.73 12.66
CA THR A 119 -14.11 -12.87 12.29
C THR A 119 -14.09 -12.50 10.81
N PRO A 120 -15.28 -12.27 10.20
CA PRO A 120 -15.36 -11.76 8.83
C PRO A 120 -14.61 -10.44 8.62
N PHE A 121 -14.55 -9.60 9.65
CA PHE A 121 -13.77 -8.36 9.64
C PHE A 121 -12.29 -8.62 9.36
N PHE A 122 -11.67 -9.50 10.14
CA PHE A 122 -10.24 -9.80 9.98
C PHE A 122 -9.96 -10.45 8.62
N GLN A 123 -10.79 -11.40 8.19
CA GLN A 123 -10.61 -12.08 6.90
C GLN A 123 -10.71 -11.10 5.73
N ASN A 124 -11.67 -10.18 5.76
CA ASN A 124 -11.81 -9.14 4.74
C ASN A 124 -10.60 -8.18 4.76
N LEU A 125 -10.23 -7.67 5.93
CA LEU A 125 -9.07 -6.79 6.08
C LEU A 125 -7.79 -7.46 5.57
N ARG A 126 -7.56 -8.73 5.92
CA ARG A 126 -6.40 -9.51 5.46
C ARG A 126 -6.38 -9.65 3.95
N VAL A 127 -7.48 -10.09 3.35
CA VAL A 127 -7.58 -10.27 1.88
C VAL A 127 -7.34 -8.94 1.16
N GLN A 128 -8.00 -7.86 1.60
CA GLN A 128 -7.83 -6.54 1.01
C GLN A 128 -6.40 -6.01 1.20
N THR A 129 -5.80 -6.24 2.36
CA THR A 129 -4.41 -5.84 2.61
C THR A 129 -3.47 -6.52 1.62
N LEU A 130 -3.56 -7.84 1.46
CA LEU A 130 -2.66 -8.57 0.57
C LEU A 130 -2.90 -8.20 -0.90
N GLN A 131 -4.15 -8.14 -1.34
CA GLN A 131 -4.47 -7.83 -2.74
C GLN A 131 -4.08 -6.42 -3.13
N VAL A 132 -4.47 -5.43 -2.33
CA VAL A 132 -4.25 -4.02 -2.69
C VAL A 132 -2.79 -3.64 -2.48
N LEU A 133 -2.18 -4.00 -1.34
CA LEU A 133 -0.79 -3.62 -1.03
C LEU A 133 0.17 -4.12 -2.11
N TYR A 134 0.11 -5.42 -2.43
CA TYR A 134 1.00 -6.02 -3.42
C TYR A 134 0.62 -5.75 -4.87
N SER A 135 -0.42 -4.97 -5.12
CA SER A 135 -0.77 -4.45 -6.44
C SER A 135 -0.33 -2.99 -6.64
N THR A 136 0.28 -2.37 -5.64
CA THR A 136 0.69 -0.96 -5.73
C THR A 136 2.06 -0.80 -6.37
N PRO A 137 2.27 0.26 -7.18
CA PRO A 137 3.59 0.58 -7.71
C PRO A 137 4.66 0.81 -6.63
N LEU A 138 4.25 1.28 -5.43
CA LEU A 138 5.17 1.48 -4.30
C LEU A 138 5.70 0.14 -3.77
N ALA A 139 4.84 -0.87 -3.66
CA ALA A 139 5.27 -2.22 -3.29
C ALA A 139 6.14 -2.84 -4.38
N TYR A 140 5.80 -2.66 -5.66
CA TYR A 140 6.62 -3.13 -6.78
C TYR A 140 8.03 -2.54 -6.73
N ALA A 141 8.15 -1.23 -6.56
CA ALA A 141 9.43 -0.56 -6.43
C ALA A 141 10.22 -1.05 -5.22
N TYR A 142 9.55 -1.27 -4.09
CA TYR A 142 10.17 -1.77 -2.87
C TYR A 142 10.76 -3.17 -3.03
N PHE A 143 10.03 -4.08 -3.69
CA PHE A 143 10.45 -5.46 -3.91
C PHE A 143 11.30 -5.66 -5.17
N GLY A 144 11.50 -4.63 -5.97
CA GLY A 144 12.19 -4.74 -7.26
C GLY A 144 11.37 -5.48 -8.31
N TYR A 145 10.04 -5.57 -8.14
CA TYR A 145 9.17 -6.20 -9.12
C TYR A 145 8.83 -5.20 -10.23
N GLU A 146 9.17 -5.53 -11.46
CA GLU A 146 8.94 -4.65 -12.62
C GLU A 146 7.50 -4.62 -13.14
N GLY A 147 6.60 -5.32 -12.50
CA GLY A 147 5.23 -5.51 -12.97
C GLY A 147 5.07 -6.77 -13.84
N GLU A 148 3.89 -6.94 -14.40
CA GLU A 148 3.57 -8.10 -15.23
C GLU A 148 4.40 -8.12 -16.52
N ALA A 149 4.73 -9.30 -17.01
CA ALA A 149 5.60 -9.48 -18.16
C ALA A 149 4.85 -9.45 -19.51
N PHE A 150 3.53 -9.68 -19.50
CA PHE A 150 2.73 -9.81 -20.73
C PHE A 150 2.78 -8.55 -21.59
N SER A 151 2.55 -7.37 -21.03
CA SER A 151 2.62 -6.08 -21.73
C SER A 151 4.03 -5.75 -22.21
N LYS A 152 5.06 -6.44 -21.69
CA LYS A 152 6.48 -6.24 -22.01
C LYS A 152 7.03 -7.32 -22.94
N GLY A 153 6.17 -8.08 -23.62
CA GLY A 153 6.55 -9.13 -24.56
C GLY A 153 6.76 -10.52 -23.95
N GLY A 154 6.29 -10.75 -22.73
CA GLY A 154 6.40 -12.03 -22.05
C GLY A 154 7.80 -12.37 -21.55
N TYR A 155 8.08 -13.66 -21.34
CA TYR A 155 9.35 -14.16 -20.82
C TYR A 155 10.34 -14.65 -21.88
N LEU A 156 10.05 -14.46 -23.17
CA LEU A 156 10.94 -14.93 -24.25
C LEU A 156 12.36 -14.33 -24.19
N GLN A 157 12.47 -13.11 -23.66
CA GLN A 157 13.76 -12.40 -23.53
C GLN A 157 13.97 -11.84 -22.11
N ARG A 158 13.24 -12.34 -21.12
CA ARG A 158 13.27 -11.89 -19.73
C ARG A 158 13.28 -13.07 -18.79
N GLY A 159 13.67 -12.84 -17.54
CA GLY A 159 13.69 -13.86 -16.51
C GLY A 159 14.91 -14.77 -16.57
N PHE A 160 15.94 -14.40 -17.36
CA PHE A 160 17.21 -15.10 -17.40
C PHE A 160 18.22 -14.35 -16.54
N ASN A 161 18.87 -15.08 -15.61
CA ASN A 161 19.91 -14.53 -14.72
C ASN A 161 19.44 -13.41 -13.79
N ASP A 162 18.16 -13.38 -13.43
CA ASP A 162 17.60 -12.37 -12.53
C ASP A 162 17.99 -12.61 -11.06
N LEU A 163 18.32 -13.84 -10.71
CA LEU A 163 18.67 -14.25 -9.35
C LEU A 163 20.20 -14.22 -9.16
N ARG A 164 20.75 -13.03 -9.01
CA ARG A 164 22.21 -12.83 -8.82
C ARG A 164 22.74 -13.24 -7.44
N TRP A 165 21.86 -13.63 -6.53
CA TRP A 165 22.19 -14.05 -5.17
C TRP A 165 22.31 -15.58 -5.02
N LEU A 166 21.89 -16.33 -6.01
CA LEU A 166 22.12 -17.77 -6.03
C LEU A 166 23.61 -18.07 -6.30
N PRO A 167 24.20 -19.03 -5.59
CA PRO A 167 25.53 -19.52 -5.93
C PRO A 167 25.50 -20.12 -7.35
N GLU A 168 26.61 -19.97 -8.04
CA GLU A 168 26.75 -20.62 -9.36
C GLU A 168 26.63 -22.14 -9.20
N VAL A 169 25.97 -22.78 -10.18
CA VAL A 169 25.82 -24.24 -10.20
C VAL A 169 27.20 -24.86 -10.40
N PRO A 170 27.65 -25.78 -9.53
CA PRO A 170 28.89 -26.48 -9.75
C PRO A 170 28.92 -27.17 -11.12
N PRO A 171 30.07 -27.23 -11.79
CA PRO A 171 30.17 -27.86 -13.11
C PRO A 171 29.64 -29.31 -13.16
N ASP A 172 29.77 -30.03 -12.06
CA ASP A 172 29.33 -31.42 -11.95
C ASP A 172 27.81 -31.59 -11.87
N ASP A 173 27.10 -30.53 -11.40
CA ASP A 173 25.64 -30.45 -11.34
C ASP A 173 25.03 -29.86 -12.60
N SER A 174 25.86 -29.33 -13.49
CA SER A 174 25.42 -28.84 -14.80
C SER A 174 25.15 -30.07 -15.68
N GLY A 175 23.88 -30.35 -15.97
CA GLY A 175 23.53 -31.41 -16.91
C GLY A 175 24.21 -31.23 -18.28
N PRO A 176 24.22 -32.23 -19.14
CA PRO A 176 24.84 -32.14 -20.47
C PRO A 176 24.19 -30.98 -21.22
N VAL A 177 25.02 -30.07 -21.73
CA VAL A 177 24.59 -29.01 -22.63
C VAL A 177 23.91 -29.67 -23.81
N LEU A 178 22.57 -29.62 -23.87
CA LEU A 178 21.82 -30.08 -25.03
C LEU A 178 22.38 -29.30 -26.23
N GLY A 179 23.06 -30.03 -27.10
CA GLY A 179 23.84 -29.48 -28.22
C GLY A 179 23.04 -28.48 -29.03
N ARG A 180 23.79 -27.48 -29.50
CA ARG A 180 23.32 -26.50 -30.50
C ARG A 180 22.96 -27.20 -31.79
#